data_1c8f26bfd63940124ef2d78204ce2a76
#
_entry.id   1c8f26bfd63940124ef2d78204ce2a76
#
_cell.length_a   1.000
_cell.length_b   1.000
_cell.length_c   1.000
_cell.angle_alpha   90.00
_cell.angle_beta   90.00
_cell.angle_gamma   90.00
#
_symmetry.space_group_name_H-M   'P 1'
#
loop_
_entity.id
_entity.type
_entity.pdbx_description
1 polymer ?
#
loop_
_entity_poly.entity_id
_entity_poly.type
_entity_poly.pdbx_seq_one_letter_code
_entity_poly.pdbx_strand_id
1 'polypeptide(L)'
;MRRAVAASLALSFALVTDVRAQDARMVPVTIDGERVRLEMRIYQPTTAGPAPTLVFNHGSTGRGSDPRIFTRPLDFPEVAAFFVERGWVVVMPARRGRGGSEGQYAEGFAANRDHGYTCDPALSIPGADRGLRDIEAAMDAILTMAFVDRHRVVIAGQSRGGILSVAYAGQHPQQVKGVINFVGGWVGAGCRTASLINQALFTRGARYPGESLWLYADEDIFYPLAHSRENFAAFQAAGGIGTFHEFPAGSAGHYLRRRADRWSAVVEAYLKRQGLPSEKP
;
A
#
# COMPACT_ATOMS: atom_id res chain seq x y z
N MET A 1 48.06 -47.10 15.40
CA MET A 1 46.83 -46.99 14.55
C MET A 1 46.10 -45.71 14.96
N ARG A 2 46.26 -44.61 14.22
CA ARG A 2 45.55 -43.33 14.48
C ARG A 2 44.40 -43.26 13.45
N ARG A 3 43.15 -43.19 13.94
CA ARG A 3 41.96 -43.00 13.09
C ARG A 3 41.79 -41.51 12.88
N ALA A 4 41.80 -41.08 11.62
CA ALA A 4 41.44 -39.76 11.21
C ALA A 4 39.91 -39.64 11.14
N VAL A 5 39.33 -38.69 11.86
CA VAL A 5 37.92 -38.33 11.78
C VAL A 5 37.82 -37.20 10.73
N ALA A 6 37.20 -37.50 9.61
CA ALA A 6 36.88 -36.50 8.58
C ALA A 6 35.59 -35.78 9.01
N ALA A 7 35.69 -34.48 9.31
CA ALA A 7 34.52 -33.61 9.54
C ALA A 7 34.05 -33.09 8.17
N SER A 8 32.86 -33.48 7.76
CA SER A 8 32.19 -32.92 6.57
C SER A 8 31.55 -31.60 6.95
N LEU A 9 32.07 -30.50 6.43
CA LEU A 9 31.42 -29.21 6.44
C LEU A 9 30.30 -29.18 5.38
N ALA A 10 29.06 -29.23 5.81
CA ALA A 10 27.92 -28.94 4.93
C ALA A 10 27.81 -27.44 4.73
N LEU A 11 28.20 -26.95 3.56
CA LEU A 11 27.94 -25.58 3.12
C LEU A 11 26.47 -25.46 2.77
N SER A 12 25.68 -24.83 3.65
CA SER A 12 24.31 -24.41 3.34
C SER A 12 24.39 -23.19 2.44
N PHE A 13 24.20 -23.40 1.14
CA PHE A 13 23.93 -22.27 0.23
C PHE A 13 22.53 -21.76 0.51
N ALA A 14 22.43 -20.58 1.14
CA ALA A 14 21.20 -19.81 1.16
C ALA A 14 20.92 -19.37 -0.28
N LEU A 15 19.92 -19.97 -0.92
CA LEU A 15 19.38 -19.50 -2.18
C LEU A 15 18.80 -18.08 -1.93
N VAL A 16 19.55 -17.07 -2.34
CA VAL A 16 19.01 -15.72 -2.48
C VAL A 16 17.99 -15.79 -3.61
N THR A 17 16.72 -15.92 -3.26
CA THR A 17 15.63 -15.82 -4.24
C THR A 17 15.59 -14.39 -4.75
N ASP A 18 16.02 -14.19 -5.98
CA ASP A 18 15.94 -12.92 -6.70
C ASP A 18 14.45 -12.60 -6.91
N VAL A 19 13.88 -11.79 -6.03
CA VAL A 19 12.47 -11.37 -6.08
C VAL A 19 12.31 -10.40 -7.23
N ARG A 20 12.06 -10.93 -8.42
CA ARG A 20 11.76 -10.12 -9.61
C ARG A 20 10.25 -10.03 -9.81
N ALA A 21 9.78 -8.86 -10.25
CA ALA A 21 8.43 -8.76 -10.80
C ALA A 21 8.32 -9.74 -11.95
N GLN A 22 7.42 -10.73 -11.82
CA GLN A 22 7.26 -11.74 -12.85
C GLN A 22 6.57 -11.15 -14.07
N ASP A 23 5.63 -10.19 -13.87
CA ASP A 23 4.89 -9.54 -14.95
C ASP A 23 4.32 -8.16 -14.57
N ALA A 24 4.36 -7.23 -15.52
CA ALA A 24 3.47 -6.08 -15.54
C ALA A 24 2.32 -6.39 -16.50
N ARG A 25 1.11 -6.57 -16.00
CA ARG A 25 -0.07 -6.96 -16.79
C ARG A 25 -1.02 -5.80 -16.96
N MET A 26 -1.54 -5.63 -18.17
CA MET A 26 -2.65 -4.74 -18.45
C MET A 26 -3.97 -5.50 -18.24
N VAL A 27 -4.62 -5.21 -17.12
CA VAL A 27 -5.84 -5.92 -16.68
C VAL A 27 -7.07 -5.09 -17.05
N PRO A 28 -8.01 -5.63 -17.84
CA PRO A 28 -9.24 -4.92 -18.17
C PRO A 28 -10.16 -4.84 -16.95
N VAL A 29 -10.65 -3.64 -16.67
CA VAL A 29 -11.62 -3.35 -15.60
C VAL A 29 -12.72 -2.43 -16.14
N THR A 30 -13.81 -2.31 -15.39
CA THR A 30 -14.87 -1.32 -15.68
C THR A 30 -14.91 -0.31 -14.54
N ILE A 31 -14.76 0.98 -14.84
CA ILE A 31 -14.78 2.07 -13.87
C ILE A 31 -15.74 3.14 -14.38
N ASP A 32 -16.72 3.52 -13.57
CA ASP A 32 -17.74 4.52 -13.94
C ASP A 32 -18.47 4.17 -15.25
N GLY A 33 -18.65 2.87 -15.56
CA GLY A 33 -19.26 2.38 -16.79
C GLY A 33 -18.32 2.30 -18.01
N GLU A 34 -17.09 2.78 -17.89
CA GLU A 34 -16.09 2.75 -18.96
C GLU A 34 -15.14 1.56 -18.79
N ARG A 35 -14.83 0.87 -19.92
CA ARG A 35 -13.80 -0.17 -19.94
C ARG A 35 -12.43 0.49 -20.09
N VAL A 36 -11.56 0.25 -19.14
CA VAL A 36 -10.16 0.72 -19.13
C VAL A 36 -9.24 -0.45 -18.74
N ARG A 37 -7.95 -0.35 -19.07
CA ARG A 37 -6.96 -1.31 -18.62
C ARG A 37 -6.07 -0.65 -17.56
N LEU A 38 -5.94 -1.32 -16.42
CA LEU A 38 -5.01 -0.92 -15.35
C LEU A 38 -3.75 -1.78 -15.41
N GLU A 39 -2.58 -1.15 -15.34
CA GLU A 39 -1.32 -1.86 -15.14
C GLU A 39 -1.30 -2.41 -13.72
N MET A 40 -1.02 -3.69 -13.59
CA MET A 40 -0.79 -4.36 -12.32
C MET A 40 0.58 -5.04 -12.34
N ARG A 41 1.47 -4.62 -11.46
CA ARG A 41 2.75 -5.30 -11.26
C ARG A 41 2.56 -6.41 -10.24
N ILE A 42 2.95 -7.64 -10.62
CA ILE A 42 2.66 -8.84 -9.84
C ILE A 42 3.97 -9.53 -9.49
N TYR A 43 4.12 -9.86 -8.22
CA TYR A 43 5.20 -10.68 -7.67
C TYR A 43 4.59 -11.95 -7.08
N GLN A 44 5.14 -13.08 -7.41
CA GLN A 44 4.63 -14.38 -6.93
C GLN A 44 5.75 -15.18 -6.25
N PRO A 45 5.42 -15.92 -5.18
CA PRO A 45 6.32 -16.90 -4.63
C PRO A 45 6.49 -18.08 -5.61
N THR A 46 7.49 -18.90 -5.42
CA THR A 46 7.74 -20.10 -6.22
C THR A 46 6.74 -21.22 -5.96
N THR A 47 5.97 -21.13 -4.88
CA THR A 47 4.94 -22.12 -4.52
C THR A 47 3.72 -22.00 -5.44
N ALA A 48 3.21 -23.16 -5.90
CA ALA A 48 2.03 -23.20 -6.75
C ALA A 48 0.73 -23.06 -5.94
N GLY A 49 -0.32 -22.53 -6.58
CA GLY A 49 -1.67 -22.43 -6.02
C GLY A 49 -2.02 -21.07 -5.45
N PRO A 50 -3.26 -20.91 -4.94
CA PRO A 50 -3.69 -19.67 -4.31
C PRO A 50 -2.89 -19.36 -3.05
N ALA A 51 -2.35 -18.14 -2.96
CA ALA A 51 -1.52 -17.69 -1.84
C ALA A 51 -2.12 -16.44 -1.18
N PRO A 52 -1.80 -16.19 0.11
CA PRO A 52 -2.14 -14.94 0.75
C PRO A 52 -1.61 -13.78 -0.09
N THR A 53 -2.39 -12.70 -0.19
CA THR A 53 -2.11 -11.64 -1.16
C THR A 53 -2.06 -10.29 -0.51
N LEU A 54 -0.97 -9.55 -0.78
CA LEU A 54 -0.86 -8.14 -0.48
C LEU A 54 -1.26 -7.33 -1.72
N VAL A 55 -2.23 -6.43 -1.60
CA VAL A 55 -2.49 -5.39 -2.59
C VAL A 55 -1.90 -4.09 -2.09
N PHE A 56 -0.86 -3.58 -2.77
CA PHE A 56 -0.12 -2.41 -2.33
C PHE A 56 -0.38 -1.20 -3.23
N ASN A 57 -1.07 -0.21 -2.69
CA ASN A 57 -1.49 1.00 -3.39
C ASN A 57 -0.42 2.10 -3.36
N HIS A 58 -0.11 2.65 -4.53
CA HIS A 58 0.88 3.71 -4.68
C HIS A 58 0.41 5.07 -4.14
N GLY A 59 1.37 5.93 -3.80
CA GLY A 59 1.15 7.32 -3.43
C GLY A 59 0.89 8.24 -4.63
N SER A 60 1.02 9.56 -4.40
CA SER A 60 0.92 10.56 -5.45
C SER A 60 2.21 10.63 -6.30
N THR A 61 2.14 11.33 -7.45
CA THR A 61 3.33 11.61 -8.26
C THR A 61 4.15 12.79 -7.75
N GLY A 62 3.63 13.58 -6.80
CA GLY A 62 4.12 14.92 -6.54
C GLY A 62 3.50 15.95 -7.49
N ARG A 63 4.21 17.05 -7.76
CA ARG A 63 3.66 18.18 -8.52
C ARG A 63 3.59 17.89 -10.02
N GLY A 64 2.63 18.55 -10.66
CA GLY A 64 2.76 18.99 -12.01
C GLY A 64 1.90 18.31 -13.03
N SER A 65 1.90 18.92 -14.18
CA SER A 65 1.23 18.53 -15.41
C SER A 65 2.17 17.74 -16.35
N ASP A 66 3.45 17.52 -15.99
CA ASP A 66 4.37 16.76 -16.86
C ASP A 66 3.91 15.30 -17.01
N PRO A 67 3.42 14.90 -18.22
CA PRO A 67 2.92 13.54 -18.44
C PRO A 67 3.96 12.45 -18.16
N ARG A 68 5.27 12.78 -18.31
CA ARG A 68 6.37 11.83 -18.11
C ARG A 68 6.49 11.38 -16.65
N ILE A 69 6.01 12.19 -15.69
CA ILE A 69 5.99 11.83 -14.28
C ILE A 69 4.92 10.76 -14.02
N PHE A 70 3.80 10.83 -14.73
CA PHE A 70 2.68 9.91 -14.55
C PHE A 70 2.98 8.52 -15.12
N THR A 71 3.76 8.43 -16.19
CA THR A 71 4.09 7.16 -16.87
C THR A 71 5.24 6.38 -16.23
N ARG A 72 5.87 6.90 -15.16
CA ARG A 72 6.92 6.18 -14.46
C ARG A 72 6.38 4.90 -13.85
N PRO A 73 7.12 3.78 -13.97
CA PRO A 73 6.73 2.53 -13.34
C PRO A 73 6.52 2.69 -11.83
N LEU A 74 5.46 2.08 -11.34
CA LEU A 74 5.15 2.03 -9.90
C LEU A 74 5.63 0.70 -9.36
N ASP A 75 6.75 0.73 -8.66
CA ASP A 75 7.43 -0.44 -8.15
C ASP A 75 7.94 -0.20 -6.73
N PHE A 76 7.74 -1.19 -5.87
CA PHE A 76 8.11 -1.14 -4.46
C PHE A 76 8.80 -2.45 -4.06
N PRO A 77 10.01 -2.70 -4.57
CA PRO A 77 10.69 -3.98 -4.46
C PRO A 77 10.97 -4.39 -3.01
N GLU A 78 11.21 -3.44 -2.11
CA GLU A 78 11.46 -3.74 -0.69
C GLU A 78 10.21 -4.32 -0.02
N VAL A 79 9.03 -3.81 -0.37
CA VAL A 79 7.75 -4.35 0.09
C VAL A 79 7.49 -5.71 -0.54
N ALA A 80 7.71 -5.83 -1.85
CA ALA A 80 7.52 -7.10 -2.57
C ALA A 80 8.42 -8.19 -1.98
N ALA A 81 9.71 -7.92 -1.78
CA ALA A 81 10.65 -8.88 -1.22
C ALA A 81 10.20 -9.41 0.14
N PHE A 82 9.82 -8.51 1.06
CA PHE A 82 9.37 -8.89 2.39
C PHE A 82 8.21 -9.89 2.35
N PHE A 83 7.19 -9.64 1.54
CA PHE A 83 6.00 -10.48 1.49
C PHE A 83 6.23 -11.76 0.67
N VAL A 84 6.90 -11.68 -0.48
CA VAL A 84 7.16 -12.86 -1.33
C VAL A 84 8.03 -13.90 -0.61
N GLU A 85 9.04 -13.45 0.14
CA GLU A 85 9.89 -14.33 0.98
C GLU A 85 9.09 -15.08 2.06
N ARG A 86 7.86 -14.64 2.35
CA ARG A 86 6.91 -15.25 3.31
C ARG A 86 5.78 -16.00 2.63
N GLY A 87 5.92 -16.26 1.32
CA GLY A 87 4.95 -17.03 0.54
C GLY A 87 3.72 -16.23 0.08
N TRP A 88 3.79 -14.90 0.06
CA TRP A 88 2.71 -14.05 -0.39
C TRP A 88 2.82 -13.70 -1.88
N VAL A 89 1.67 -13.57 -2.52
CA VAL A 89 1.57 -12.80 -3.76
C VAL A 89 1.52 -11.31 -3.41
N VAL A 90 2.20 -10.48 -4.20
CA VAL A 90 2.09 -9.02 -4.09
C VAL A 90 1.59 -8.46 -5.42
N VAL A 91 0.50 -7.71 -5.37
CA VAL A 91 -0.08 -7.01 -6.52
C VAL A 91 -0.02 -5.50 -6.27
N MET A 92 0.55 -4.77 -7.21
CA MET A 92 0.69 -3.31 -7.16
C MET A 92 -0.08 -2.70 -8.33
N PRO A 93 -1.38 -2.39 -8.13
CA PRO A 93 -2.19 -1.77 -9.17
C PRO A 93 -1.81 -0.30 -9.34
N ALA A 94 -1.68 0.15 -10.59
CA ALA A 94 -1.54 1.54 -10.95
C ALA A 94 -2.94 2.12 -11.25
N ARG A 95 -3.33 3.18 -10.53
CA ARG A 95 -4.62 3.85 -10.77
C ARG A 95 -4.62 4.55 -12.14
N ARG A 96 -5.80 4.88 -12.68
CA ARG A 96 -5.96 5.50 -14.02
C ARG A 96 -4.94 6.63 -14.27
N GLY A 97 -4.29 6.57 -15.42
CA GLY A 97 -3.28 7.54 -15.86
C GLY A 97 -1.95 7.47 -15.11
N ARG A 98 -1.67 6.35 -14.39
CA ARG A 98 -0.39 6.10 -13.72
C ARG A 98 0.27 4.86 -14.27
N GLY A 99 1.63 4.88 -14.34
CA GLY A 99 2.36 3.81 -15.00
C GLY A 99 1.88 3.64 -16.44
N GLY A 100 1.56 2.41 -16.84
CA GLY A 100 0.94 2.09 -18.12
C GLY A 100 -0.59 2.08 -18.11
N SER A 101 -1.24 2.42 -16.99
CA SER A 101 -2.70 2.41 -16.89
C SER A 101 -3.34 3.45 -17.78
N GLU A 102 -4.41 3.07 -18.47
CA GLU A 102 -5.22 3.95 -19.32
C GLU A 102 -5.98 5.01 -18.51
N GLY A 103 -6.54 5.98 -19.24
CA GLY A 103 -7.29 7.08 -18.66
C GLY A 103 -6.41 8.22 -18.16
N GLN A 104 -7.04 9.19 -17.51
CA GLN A 104 -6.36 10.37 -17.00
C GLN A 104 -6.16 10.29 -15.49
N TYR A 105 -4.95 10.59 -15.02
CA TYR A 105 -4.71 10.79 -13.60
C TYR A 105 -5.34 12.10 -13.12
N ALA A 106 -6.32 12.01 -12.24
CA ALA A 106 -7.10 13.18 -11.78
C ALA A 106 -7.52 13.01 -10.30
N GLU A 107 -6.56 13.06 -9.40
CA GLU A 107 -6.75 12.84 -7.97
C GLU A 107 -6.61 14.14 -7.17
N GLY A 108 -7.61 15.05 -7.27
CA GLY A 108 -7.65 16.28 -6.49
C GLY A 108 -6.65 17.33 -6.95
N PHE A 109 -6.62 17.60 -8.25
CA PHE A 109 -5.89 18.73 -8.81
C PHE A 109 -6.68 20.03 -8.63
N ALA A 110 -5.98 21.16 -8.63
CA ALA A 110 -6.58 22.47 -8.81
C ALA A 110 -7.29 22.54 -10.18
N ALA A 111 -8.22 23.49 -10.32
CA ALA A 111 -8.91 23.70 -11.59
C ALA A 111 -7.92 23.93 -12.76
N ASN A 112 -6.87 24.73 -12.52
CA ASN A 112 -5.69 24.74 -13.38
C ASN A 112 -4.71 23.68 -12.85
N ARG A 113 -4.52 22.60 -13.60
CA ARG A 113 -3.66 21.46 -13.23
C ARG A 113 -2.19 21.83 -13.04
N ASP A 114 -1.72 22.90 -13.66
CA ASP A 114 -0.33 23.38 -13.49
C ASP A 114 -0.04 23.85 -12.05
N HIS A 115 -1.09 24.19 -11.30
CA HIS A 115 -0.96 24.48 -9.87
C HIS A 115 -0.80 23.22 -9.01
N GLY A 116 -0.91 22.02 -9.59
CA GLY A 116 -0.78 20.75 -8.90
C GLY A 116 -2.01 20.38 -8.06
N TYR A 117 -1.78 19.66 -6.96
CA TYR A 117 -2.86 19.25 -6.06
C TYR A 117 -3.41 20.44 -5.27
N THR A 118 -4.74 20.40 -5.02
CA THR A 118 -5.42 21.46 -4.31
C THR A 118 -5.64 21.17 -2.83
N CYS A 119 -5.70 22.23 -2.03
CA CYS A 119 -6.18 22.23 -0.65
C CYS A 119 -7.70 22.46 -0.54
N ASP A 120 -8.40 22.66 -1.64
CA ASP A 120 -9.85 22.83 -1.64
C ASP A 120 -10.55 21.48 -1.39
N PRO A 121 -11.29 21.29 -0.29
CA PRO A 121 -12.02 20.07 0.00
C PRO A 121 -13.00 19.68 -1.11
N ALA A 122 -13.62 20.67 -1.78
CA ALA A 122 -14.60 20.43 -2.84
C ALA A 122 -14.00 19.79 -4.10
N LEU A 123 -12.69 19.90 -4.30
CA LEU A 123 -11.96 19.22 -5.40
C LEU A 123 -11.13 18.05 -4.91
N SER A 124 -10.60 18.16 -3.69
CA SER A 124 -9.66 17.18 -3.13
C SER A 124 -10.35 15.88 -2.74
N ILE A 125 -11.52 15.96 -2.06
CA ILE A 125 -12.28 14.78 -1.63
C ILE A 125 -12.84 14.00 -2.83
N PRO A 126 -13.50 14.61 -3.82
CA PRO A 126 -13.89 13.89 -5.05
C PRO A 126 -12.71 13.26 -5.80
N GLY A 127 -11.52 13.88 -5.73
CA GLY A 127 -10.30 13.28 -6.26
C GLY A 127 -9.89 11.99 -5.53
N ALA A 128 -10.09 11.92 -4.22
CA ALA A 128 -9.90 10.70 -3.45
C ALA A 128 -10.96 9.65 -3.78
N ASP A 129 -12.21 10.05 -3.94
CA ASP A 129 -13.31 9.16 -4.35
C ASP A 129 -13.03 8.52 -5.73
N ARG A 130 -12.45 9.30 -6.64
CA ARG A 130 -11.98 8.76 -7.93
C ARG A 130 -10.91 7.69 -7.73
N GLY A 131 -9.92 7.95 -6.88
CA GLY A 131 -8.87 6.97 -6.57
C GLY A 131 -9.42 5.71 -5.90
N LEU A 132 -10.45 5.84 -5.05
CA LEU A 132 -11.13 4.69 -4.43
C LEU A 132 -11.85 3.83 -5.47
N ARG A 133 -12.54 4.42 -6.46
CA ARG A 133 -13.17 3.65 -7.55
C ARG A 133 -12.14 2.87 -8.39
N ASP A 134 -10.95 3.45 -8.59
CA ASP A 134 -9.87 2.74 -9.28
C ASP A 134 -9.36 1.54 -8.47
N ILE A 135 -9.24 1.70 -7.15
CA ILE A 135 -8.86 0.60 -6.24
C ILE A 135 -9.95 -0.47 -6.20
N GLU A 136 -11.22 -0.08 -6.15
CA GLU A 136 -12.36 -1.01 -6.15
C GLU A 136 -12.33 -1.89 -7.40
N ALA A 137 -12.25 -1.28 -8.59
CA ALA A 137 -12.17 -2.04 -9.83
C ALA A 137 -10.92 -2.92 -9.94
N ALA A 138 -9.78 -2.46 -9.40
CA ALA A 138 -8.58 -3.27 -9.33
C ALA A 138 -8.75 -4.47 -8.38
N MET A 139 -9.33 -4.26 -7.21
CA MET A 139 -9.59 -5.31 -6.23
C MET A 139 -10.56 -6.36 -6.77
N ASP A 140 -11.64 -5.95 -7.43
CA ASP A 140 -12.59 -6.87 -8.05
C ASP A 140 -11.89 -7.80 -9.05
N ALA A 141 -11.01 -7.25 -9.90
CA ALA A 141 -10.23 -8.05 -10.82
C ALA A 141 -9.20 -8.95 -10.11
N ILE A 142 -8.48 -8.44 -9.11
CA ILE A 142 -7.47 -9.20 -8.35
C ILE A 142 -8.10 -10.40 -7.64
N LEU A 143 -9.26 -10.23 -7.02
CA LEU A 143 -9.96 -11.29 -6.29
C LEU A 143 -10.44 -12.44 -7.18
N THR A 144 -10.46 -12.27 -8.51
CA THR A 144 -10.77 -13.35 -9.48
C THR A 144 -9.53 -14.09 -9.98
N MET A 145 -8.31 -13.63 -9.68
CA MET A 145 -7.09 -14.26 -10.15
C MET A 145 -6.85 -15.61 -9.47
N ALA A 146 -6.56 -16.64 -10.23
CA ALA A 146 -6.43 -18.02 -9.74
C ALA A 146 -5.33 -18.23 -8.69
N PHE A 147 -4.33 -17.36 -8.65
CA PHE A 147 -3.24 -17.42 -7.66
C PHE A 147 -3.53 -16.61 -6.38
N VAL A 148 -4.68 -15.94 -6.27
CA VAL A 148 -5.08 -15.14 -5.12
C VAL A 148 -5.96 -15.95 -4.17
N ASP A 149 -5.55 -16.09 -2.92
CA ASP A 149 -6.44 -16.56 -1.86
C ASP A 149 -7.29 -15.37 -1.37
N ARG A 150 -8.52 -15.29 -1.88
CA ARG A 150 -9.46 -14.20 -1.56
C ARG A 150 -9.85 -14.10 -0.07
N HIS A 151 -9.55 -15.10 0.74
CA HIS A 151 -9.82 -15.09 2.18
C HIS A 151 -8.62 -14.59 3.01
N ARG A 152 -7.46 -14.41 2.37
CA ARG A 152 -6.22 -13.95 3.01
C ARG A 152 -5.63 -12.77 2.25
N VAL A 153 -6.42 -11.71 2.08
CA VAL A 153 -6.00 -10.47 1.40
C VAL A 153 -5.71 -9.38 2.42
N VAL A 154 -4.54 -8.78 2.32
CA VAL A 154 -4.15 -7.57 3.04
C VAL A 154 -4.10 -6.41 2.03
N ILE A 155 -4.74 -5.31 2.35
CA ILE A 155 -4.60 -4.08 1.59
C ILE A 155 -3.63 -3.14 2.29
N ALA A 156 -2.71 -2.58 1.53
CA ALA A 156 -1.71 -1.65 2.05
C ALA A 156 -1.43 -0.53 1.04
N GLY A 157 -0.72 0.48 1.50
CA GLY A 157 -0.25 1.51 0.59
C GLY A 157 0.58 2.57 1.28
N GLN A 158 1.21 3.42 0.47
CA GLN A 158 2.02 4.53 0.93
C GLN A 158 1.36 5.87 0.58
N SER A 159 1.43 6.85 1.50
CA SER A 159 0.97 8.22 1.22
C SER A 159 -0.52 8.20 0.84
N ARG A 160 -0.91 8.74 -0.33
CA ARG A 160 -2.30 8.63 -0.83
C ARG A 160 -2.79 7.19 -0.93
N GLY A 161 -1.92 6.25 -1.29
CA GLY A 161 -2.28 4.83 -1.30
C GLY A 161 -2.58 4.29 0.10
N GLY A 162 -1.89 4.77 1.13
CA GLY A 162 -2.13 4.38 2.53
C GLY A 162 -3.51 4.81 3.01
N ILE A 163 -3.84 6.10 2.89
CA ILE A 163 -5.16 6.61 3.30
C ILE A 163 -6.31 5.99 2.50
N LEU A 164 -6.11 5.78 1.18
CA LEU A 164 -7.11 5.11 0.34
C LEU A 164 -7.29 3.64 0.75
N SER A 165 -6.23 2.93 1.13
CA SER A 165 -6.33 1.55 1.62
C SER A 165 -7.12 1.45 2.91
N VAL A 166 -6.92 2.40 3.84
CA VAL A 166 -7.71 2.49 5.08
C VAL A 166 -9.18 2.76 4.75
N ALA A 167 -9.47 3.75 3.89
CA ALA A 167 -10.83 4.10 3.49
C ALA A 167 -11.53 2.93 2.75
N TYR A 168 -10.82 2.26 1.84
CA TYR A 168 -11.32 1.08 1.12
C TYR A 168 -11.75 -0.03 2.07
N ALA A 169 -10.93 -0.36 3.07
CA ALA A 169 -11.25 -1.42 4.02
C ALA A 169 -12.55 -1.15 4.79
N GLY A 170 -12.84 0.10 5.11
CA GLY A 170 -14.11 0.46 5.74
C GLY A 170 -15.31 0.41 4.81
N GLN A 171 -15.11 0.54 3.49
CA GLN A 171 -16.17 0.41 2.49
C GLN A 171 -16.42 -1.07 2.10
N HIS A 172 -15.36 -1.88 2.10
CA HIS A 172 -15.38 -3.30 1.68
C HIS A 172 -14.79 -4.22 2.76
N PRO A 173 -15.33 -4.22 4.00
CA PRO A 173 -14.70 -4.89 5.13
C PRO A 173 -14.59 -6.41 4.99
N GLN A 174 -15.42 -7.01 4.12
CA GLN A 174 -15.41 -8.47 3.88
C GLN A 174 -14.35 -8.92 2.86
N GLN A 175 -13.75 -7.98 2.14
CA GLN A 175 -12.77 -8.28 1.09
C GLN A 175 -11.33 -8.31 1.60
N VAL A 176 -11.08 -7.80 2.81
CA VAL A 176 -9.74 -7.68 3.38
C VAL A 176 -9.64 -8.29 4.77
N LYS A 177 -8.52 -8.94 5.04
CA LYS A 177 -8.19 -9.55 6.33
C LYS A 177 -7.24 -8.70 7.17
N GLY A 178 -6.66 -7.66 6.57
CA GLY A 178 -5.75 -6.75 7.25
C GLY A 178 -5.52 -5.48 6.43
N VAL A 179 -5.07 -4.43 7.12
CA VAL A 179 -4.81 -3.10 6.56
C VAL A 179 -3.48 -2.58 7.07
N ILE A 180 -2.58 -2.16 6.16
CA ILE A 180 -1.29 -1.57 6.55
C ILE A 180 -1.14 -0.21 5.87
N ASN A 181 -1.03 0.84 6.67
CA ASN A 181 -0.91 2.22 6.25
C ASN A 181 0.52 2.72 6.45
N PHE A 182 1.28 2.85 5.36
CA PHE A 182 2.61 3.46 5.38
C PHE A 182 2.53 4.95 5.12
N VAL A 183 2.81 5.76 6.15
CA VAL A 183 2.86 7.23 6.08
C VAL A 183 1.71 7.82 5.27
N GLY A 184 0.49 7.34 5.53
CA GLY A 184 -0.69 7.69 4.74
C GLY A 184 -1.16 9.11 4.96
N GLY A 185 -1.76 9.67 3.92
CA GLY A 185 -2.38 10.98 3.93
C GLY A 185 -2.73 11.38 2.51
N TRP A 186 -3.69 12.28 2.37
CA TRP A 186 -4.17 12.76 1.07
C TRP A 186 -3.54 14.10 0.67
N VAL A 187 -3.55 15.06 1.58
CA VAL A 187 -2.87 16.34 1.44
C VAL A 187 -1.90 16.56 2.60
N GLY A 188 -0.75 17.18 2.31
CA GLY A 188 0.28 17.42 3.31
C GLY A 188 -0.16 18.44 4.39
N ALA A 189 0.45 18.35 5.57
CA ALA A 189 0.15 19.20 6.72
C ALA A 189 0.30 20.71 6.48
N GLY A 190 1.08 21.11 5.46
CA GLY A 190 1.18 22.53 5.05
C GLY A 190 -0.09 23.08 4.39
N CYS A 191 -1.07 22.24 4.09
CA CYS A 191 -2.37 22.63 3.57
C CYS A 191 -3.28 23.04 4.72
N ARG A 192 -3.90 24.22 4.67
CA ARG A 192 -4.77 24.71 5.75
C ARG A 192 -5.95 23.81 6.09
N THR A 193 -6.41 23.05 5.12
CA THR A 193 -7.54 22.10 5.24
C THR A 193 -7.07 20.67 5.42
N ALA A 194 -5.79 20.44 5.72
CA ALA A 194 -5.22 19.10 5.79
C ALA A 194 -5.93 18.20 6.79
N SER A 195 -6.17 18.67 8.01
CA SER A 195 -6.88 17.90 9.04
C SER A 195 -8.30 17.56 8.58
N LEU A 196 -9.04 18.54 8.05
CA LEU A 196 -10.40 18.32 7.55
C LEU A 196 -10.44 17.24 6.45
N ILE A 197 -9.58 17.35 5.44
CA ILE A 197 -9.57 16.42 4.30
C ILE A 197 -9.08 15.03 4.74
N ASN A 198 -7.95 14.97 5.44
CA ASN A 198 -7.36 13.67 5.84
C ASN A 198 -8.28 12.94 6.82
N GLN A 199 -8.84 13.61 7.80
CA GLN A 199 -9.75 13.01 8.78
C GLN A 199 -11.04 12.54 8.12
N ALA A 200 -11.63 13.33 7.20
CA ALA A 200 -12.82 12.92 6.46
C ALA A 200 -12.60 11.62 5.65
N LEU A 201 -11.38 11.38 5.15
CA LEU A 201 -11.04 10.17 4.42
C LEU A 201 -10.67 9.00 5.35
N PHE A 202 -9.88 9.24 6.39
CA PHE A 202 -9.48 8.20 7.33
C PHE A 202 -10.66 7.64 8.14
N THR A 203 -11.61 8.48 8.55
CA THR A 203 -12.78 8.05 9.31
C THR A 203 -13.70 7.12 8.53
N ARG A 204 -13.63 7.12 7.19
CA ARG A 204 -14.31 6.11 6.36
C ARG A 204 -13.84 4.71 6.68
N GLY A 205 -12.55 4.55 7.00
CA GLY A 205 -11.95 3.27 7.39
C GLY A 205 -12.38 2.75 8.76
N ALA A 206 -12.97 3.59 9.61
CA ALA A 206 -13.41 3.22 10.95
C ALA A 206 -14.52 2.14 10.96
N ARG A 207 -15.18 1.91 9.83
CA ARG A 207 -16.15 0.81 9.64
C ARG A 207 -15.50 -0.57 9.46
N TYR A 208 -14.19 -0.62 9.24
CA TYR A 208 -13.47 -1.91 9.17
C TYR A 208 -13.41 -2.51 10.58
N PRO A 209 -13.95 -3.73 10.79
CA PRO A 209 -14.04 -4.33 12.13
C PRO A 209 -12.73 -4.92 12.65
N GLY A 210 -11.73 -5.07 11.78
CA GLY A 210 -10.41 -5.57 12.15
C GLY A 210 -9.43 -4.48 12.54
N GLU A 211 -8.30 -4.89 13.11
CA GLU A 211 -7.20 -3.97 13.41
C GLU A 211 -6.52 -3.48 12.14
N SER A 212 -6.25 -2.19 12.03
CA SER A 212 -5.36 -1.60 11.02
C SER A 212 -4.01 -1.22 11.63
N LEU A 213 -2.91 -1.41 10.88
CA LEU A 213 -1.56 -1.02 11.29
C LEU A 213 -1.16 0.28 10.61
N TRP A 214 -0.75 1.26 11.39
CA TRP A 214 -0.33 2.58 10.94
C TRP A 214 1.15 2.79 11.25
N LEU A 215 1.96 2.97 10.21
CA LEU A 215 3.41 3.07 10.27
C LEU A 215 3.84 4.47 9.83
N TYR A 216 4.34 5.27 10.75
CA TYR A 216 4.80 6.63 10.47
C TYR A 216 6.22 6.83 10.98
N ALA A 217 6.98 7.69 10.29
CA ALA A 217 8.35 7.99 10.67
C ALA A 217 8.52 9.48 10.91
N ASP A 218 9.42 9.80 11.83
CA ASP A 218 9.89 11.16 12.01
C ASP A 218 10.54 11.69 10.72
N GLU A 219 10.69 12.99 10.60
CA GLU A 219 11.23 13.68 9.42
C GLU A 219 10.36 13.52 8.14
N ASP A 220 9.09 13.11 8.27
CA ASP A 220 8.16 13.16 7.14
C ASP A 220 7.73 14.63 6.90
N ILE A 221 8.19 15.20 5.80
CA ILE A 221 7.91 16.59 5.41
C ILE A 221 6.47 16.82 4.95
N PHE A 222 5.73 15.76 4.62
CA PHE A 222 4.33 15.84 4.19
C PHE A 222 3.38 15.58 5.35
N TYR A 223 3.68 14.57 6.17
CA TYR A 223 2.84 14.11 7.27
C TYR A 223 3.64 14.00 8.57
N PRO A 224 3.99 15.15 9.20
CA PRO A 224 4.67 15.16 10.50
C PRO A 224 3.92 14.32 11.53
N LEU A 225 4.64 13.69 12.47
CA LEU A 225 4.07 12.78 13.46
C LEU A 225 2.90 13.40 14.23
N ALA A 226 2.98 14.68 14.61
CA ALA A 226 1.89 15.38 15.33
C ALA A 226 0.60 15.35 14.51
N HIS A 227 0.65 15.75 13.23
CA HIS A 227 -0.49 15.73 12.32
C HIS A 227 -1.03 14.29 12.10
N SER A 228 -0.13 13.32 12.01
CA SER A 228 -0.50 11.91 11.80
C SER A 228 -1.18 11.30 13.02
N ARG A 229 -0.75 11.66 14.24
CA ARG A 229 -1.42 11.29 15.50
C ARG A 229 -2.83 11.89 15.59
N GLU A 230 -3.02 13.15 15.20
CA GLU A 230 -4.34 13.77 15.16
C GLU A 230 -5.29 13.03 14.20
N ASN A 231 -4.80 12.66 13.03
CA ASN A 231 -5.59 11.88 12.06
C ASN A 231 -5.94 10.49 12.59
N PHE A 232 -5.01 9.82 13.27
CA PHE A 232 -5.25 8.53 13.91
C PHE A 232 -6.24 8.65 15.08
N ALA A 233 -6.12 9.69 15.90
CA ALA A 233 -7.08 9.96 16.97
C ALA A 233 -8.50 10.18 16.43
N ALA A 234 -8.66 10.93 15.33
CA ALA A 234 -9.95 11.10 14.66
C ALA A 234 -10.52 9.79 14.12
N PHE A 235 -9.67 8.93 13.53
CA PHE A 235 -10.06 7.58 13.11
C PHE A 235 -10.55 6.73 14.28
N GLN A 236 -9.83 6.74 15.42
CA GLN A 236 -10.25 6.01 16.63
C GLN A 236 -11.54 6.57 17.23
N ALA A 237 -11.69 7.90 17.28
CA ALA A 237 -12.91 8.55 17.76
C ALA A 237 -14.15 8.20 16.91
N ALA A 238 -13.95 7.86 15.63
CA ALA A 238 -14.99 7.37 14.74
C ALA A 238 -15.27 5.83 14.90
N GLY A 239 -14.62 5.17 15.86
CA GLY A 239 -14.77 3.74 16.13
C GLY A 239 -13.74 2.85 15.45
N GLY A 240 -12.75 3.42 14.79
CA GLY A 240 -11.70 2.65 14.11
C GLY A 240 -10.77 1.93 15.08
N ILE A 241 -10.43 0.69 14.74
CA ILE A 241 -9.51 -0.17 15.51
C ILE A 241 -8.15 -0.16 14.81
N GLY A 242 -7.09 0.19 15.53
CA GLY A 242 -5.75 0.20 14.95
C GLY A 242 -4.63 0.40 15.94
N THR A 243 -3.42 0.11 15.49
CA THR A 243 -2.17 0.37 16.21
C THR A 243 -1.35 1.38 15.42
N PHE A 244 -0.93 2.46 16.08
CA PHE A 244 -0.06 3.48 15.52
C PHE A 244 1.38 3.22 15.98
N HIS A 245 2.29 3.07 15.03
CA HIS A 245 3.70 2.81 15.29
C HIS A 245 4.56 3.92 14.70
N GLU A 246 5.43 4.48 15.54
CA GLU A 246 6.33 5.58 15.18
C GLU A 246 7.77 5.08 15.05
N PHE A 247 8.42 5.53 13.98
CA PHE A 247 9.83 5.25 13.77
C PHE A 247 10.64 6.54 13.96
N PRO A 248 11.82 6.46 14.62
CA PRO A 248 12.64 7.62 14.92
C PRO A 248 13.24 8.24 13.65
N ALA A 249 13.84 9.41 13.80
CA ALA A 249 14.66 10.07 12.78
C ALA A 249 15.68 9.09 12.16
N GLY A 250 16.00 9.29 10.88
CA GLY A 250 16.82 8.36 10.12
C GLY A 250 16.07 7.12 9.59
N SER A 251 14.74 7.04 9.77
CA SER A 251 13.88 5.98 9.21
C SER A 251 13.33 6.34 7.81
N ALA A 252 13.96 7.27 7.11
CA ALA A 252 13.65 7.77 5.77
C ALA A 252 12.32 8.56 5.65
N GLY A 253 11.70 9.01 6.74
CA GLY A 253 10.54 9.88 6.75
C GLY A 253 9.43 9.35 5.84
N HIS A 254 9.04 10.14 4.82
CA HIS A 254 8.01 9.77 3.85
C HIS A 254 8.32 8.51 3.03
N TYR A 255 9.58 8.07 3.00
CA TYR A 255 10.02 6.87 2.28
C TYR A 255 10.25 5.66 3.20
N LEU A 256 9.62 5.64 4.38
CA LEU A 256 9.70 4.56 5.37
C LEU A 256 9.58 3.16 4.74
N ARG A 257 8.73 2.98 3.73
CA ARG A 257 8.56 1.69 3.03
C ARG A 257 9.86 1.09 2.47
N ARG A 258 10.88 1.95 2.20
CA ARG A 258 12.21 1.52 1.73
C ARG A 258 13.09 0.95 2.84
N ARG A 259 12.67 1.09 4.07
CA ARG A 259 13.43 0.69 5.25
C ARG A 259 12.82 -0.56 5.88
N ALA A 260 12.85 -1.67 5.11
CA ALA A 260 12.36 -2.97 5.60
C ALA A 260 13.04 -3.37 6.92
N ASP A 261 14.30 -2.99 7.12
CA ASP A 261 15.04 -3.16 8.37
C ASP A 261 14.36 -2.49 9.59
N ARG A 262 13.50 -1.49 9.37
CA ARG A 262 12.78 -0.79 10.44
C ARG A 262 11.41 -1.39 10.71
N TRP A 263 10.64 -1.63 9.67
CA TRP A 263 9.23 -1.98 9.83
C TRP A 263 8.92 -3.48 9.80
N SER A 264 9.84 -4.34 9.33
CA SER A 264 9.57 -5.78 9.16
C SER A 264 9.04 -6.45 10.43
N ALA A 265 9.72 -6.29 11.56
CA ALA A 265 9.31 -6.93 12.81
C ALA A 265 7.90 -6.48 13.27
N VAL A 266 7.55 -5.21 13.04
CA VAL A 266 6.23 -4.66 13.39
C VAL A 266 5.16 -5.25 12.50
N VAL A 267 5.42 -5.37 11.20
CA VAL A 267 4.50 -5.99 10.23
C VAL A 267 4.35 -7.49 10.50
N GLU A 268 5.43 -8.21 10.79
CA GLU A 268 5.38 -9.63 11.19
C GLU A 268 4.47 -9.85 12.41
N ALA A 269 4.69 -9.07 13.46
CA ALA A 269 3.86 -9.15 14.67
C ALA A 269 2.38 -8.84 14.37
N TYR A 270 2.11 -7.87 13.50
CA TYR A 270 0.75 -7.56 13.04
C TYR A 270 0.14 -8.74 12.27
N LEU A 271 0.81 -9.26 11.25
CA LEU A 271 0.31 -10.40 10.45
C LEU A 271 0.02 -11.62 11.34
N LYS A 272 0.89 -11.90 12.31
CA LYS A 272 0.69 -12.99 13.28
C LYS A 272 -0.59 -12.78 14.11
N ARG A 273 -0.85 -11.56 14.60
CA ARG A 273 -2.11 -11.25 15.33
C ARG A 273 -3.35 -11.43 14.45
N GLN A 274 -3.23 -11.17 13.14
CA GLN A 274 -4.31 -11.39 12.17
C GLN A 274 -4.48 -12.86 11.76
N GLY A 275 -3.66 -13.79 12.27
CA GLY A 275 -3.66 -15.20 11.86
C GLY A 275 -3.20 -15.42 10.43
N LEU A 276 -2.30 -14.55 9.96
CA LEU A 276 -1.76 -14.56 8.60
C LEU A 276 -0.29 -15.01 8.59
N PRO A 277 0.23 -15.59 7.48
CA PRO A 277 1.63 -15.96 7.37
C PRO A 277 2.56 -14.76 7.63
N SER A 278 3.44 -14.88 8.59
CA SER A 278 4.33 -13.81 9.06
C SER A 278 5.81 -14.18 9.02
N GLU A 279 6.13 -15.46 8.94
CA GLU A 279 7.49 -15.98 8.97
C GLU A 279 7.88 -16.53 7.58
N LYS A 280 9.18 -16.56 7.31
CA LYS A 280 9.71 -17.24 6.12
C LYS A 280 9.51 -18.74 6.31
N PRO A 281 9.12 -19.48 5.24
CA PRO A 281 8.94 -20.93 5.30
C PRO A 281 10.24 -21.68 5.58
#